data_248f278c7b6ad3e26b547c18553cd04f
#
_entry.id   248f278c7b6ad3e26b547c18553cd04f
#
_cell.length_a   1.000
_cell.length_b   1.000
_cell.length_c   1.000
_cell.angle_alpha   90.00
_cell.angle_beta   90.00
_cell.angle_gamma   90.00
#
_symmetry.space_group_name_H-M   'P 1'
#
loop_
_entity.id
_entity.type
_entity.pdbx_description
1 polymer ?
#
loop_
_entity_poly.entity_id
_entity_poly.type
_entity_poly.pdbx_seq_one_letter_code
_entity_poly.pdbx_strand_id
1 'polypeptide(L)'
;MALQPTNGTASNFIQVLAAQGDSLWTGPNLALTTDGGATFREVTEPALQDEDNVLFALAVRTDLPASSLVAAGLAFDASGRTAAGGFLVSRDGGSSFRFEPPALDAPQDTTITYGVSTLSARAVVQETGSAPQDLAASVTGDTLWLASADAGIRQSTDDGASWTRVVLPPDDLDAIDPATAYDFRLAAARNGSGSFNHIGSSVLVDATGTVWAGTVGGLNRSTPADLGPQGDRAWQRFEHTGRPDGLTGNNVVRIAEQARTGARNALWMATWPVNLAASDRQRFGVTVTRDGGATFEQTLIDERIFDLAFDEDRVYAAGDNGLFVSDNDGSSWTAIRRFALRSDRQFHRPDAGVRAVATTADAVWAGTTDGLLRSTDGGATWQLFRANVPLRPSVPDARAVDTYAYPNPFTPSRDRVVRIRYERESAGATRIRILDFEMRHVRTLRAESDGPGEQEIAWDGTDSGGLRLPNGTYFYEVETDQGPARGKILLID
;
A
#
# COMPACT_ATOMS: atom_id res chain seq x y z
N MET A 1 -3.21 -14.48 -19.50
CA MET A 1 -4.63 -14.08 -19.63
C MET A 1 -4.70 -12.59 -19.90
N ALA A 2 -5.70 -12.14 -20.63
CA ALA A 2 -5.80 -10.71 -20.96
C ALA A 2 -6.51 -9.94 -19.83
N LEU A 3 -6.16 -8.67 -19.67
CA LEU A 3 -6.88 -7.72 -18.84
C LEU A 3 -8.36 -7.65 -19.28
N GLN A 4 -9.29 -7.73 -18.35
CA GLN A 4 -10.72 -7.63 -18.60
C GLN A 4 -11.23 -6.23 -18.23
N PRO A 5 -12.09 -5.59 -19.04
CA PRO A 5 -12.65 -4.28 -18.71
C PRO A 5 -13.64 -4.39 -17.55
N THR A 6 -13.58 -3.43 -16.63
CA THR A 6 -14.53 -3.26 -15.52
C THR A 6 -15.09 -1.85 -15.47
N ASN A 7 -16.23 -1.65 -14.79
CA ASN A 7 -16.88 -0.33 -14.67
C ASN A 7 -16.46 0.45 -13.42
N GLY A 8 -15.33 0.12 -12.82
CA GLY A 8 -14.84 0.77 -11.62
C GLY A 8 -13.67 0.03 -11.01
N THR A 9 -13.28 0.40 -9.79
CA THR A 9 -12.27 -0.32 -9.01
C THR A 9 -12.86 -1.63 -8.45
N ALA A 10 -12.04 -2.67 -8.34
CA ALA A 10 -12.46 -3.97 -7.80
C ALA A 10 -12.78 -3.92 -6.30
N SER A 11 -12.22 -2.97 -5.57
CA SER A 11 -12.44 -2.74 -4.14
C SER A 11 -12.46 -1.26 -3.83
N ASN A 12 -13.06 -0.92 -2.68
CA ASN A 12 -13.02 0.43 -2.15
C ASN A 12 -11.86 0.66 -1.17
N PHE A 13 -11.11 -0.36 -0.84
CA PHE A 13 -9.90 -0.26 -0.03
C PHE A 13 -8.67 -0.30 -0.93
N ILE A 14 -8.12 0.87 -1.26
CA ILE A 14 -6.99 1.02 -2.17
C ILE A 14 -5.74 1.33 -1.36
N GLN A 15 -4.85 0.35 -1.25
CA GLN A 15 -3.63 0.47 -0.45
C GLN A 15 -2.33 0.46 -1.26
N VAL A 16 -2.40 0.11 -2.54
CA VAL A 16 -1.25 0.03 -3.44
C VAL A 16 -1.56 0.75 -4.72
N LEU A 17 -0.72 1.69 -5.10
CA LEU A 17 -0.73 2.37 -6.38
C LEU A 17 0.68 2.38 -6.97
N ALA A 18 0.78 2.20 -8.28
CA ALA A 18 2.01 2.46 -9.02
C ALA A 18 1.67 3.11 -10.34
N ALA A 19 2.31 4.24 -10.65
CA ALA A 19 2.08 4.97 -11.89
C ALA A 19 3.38 5.08 -12.69
N GLN A 20 3.23 5.05 -14.02
CA GLN A 20 4.29 5.40 -14.94
C GLN A 20 3.70 5.95 -16.23
N GLY A 21 4.08 7.20 -16.60
CA GLY A 21 3.42 7.95 -17.68
C GLY A 21 1.94 8.14 -17.38
N ASP A 22 1.07 7.76 -18.32
CA ASP A 22 -0.39 7.84 -18.17
C ASP A 22 -1.02 6.59 -17.57
N SER A 23 -0.21 5.58 -17.26
CA SER A 23 -0.66 4.31 -16.72
C SER A 23 -0.70 4.33 -15.20
N LEU A 24 -1.80 3.88 -14.62
CA LEU A 24 -1.95 3.66 -13.18
C LEU A 24 -2.36 2.22 -12.91
N TRP A 25 -1.57 1.52 -12.11
CA TRP A 25 -1.87 0.23 -11.55
C TRP A 25 -2.41 0.39 -10.12
N THR A 26 -3.44 -0.39 -9.76
CA THR A 26 -4.09 -0.30 -8.46
C THR A 26 -4.29 -1.67 -7.82
N GLY A 27 -4.22 -1.74 -6.47
CA GLY A 27 -4.66 -2.89 -5.66
C GLY A 27 -6.00 -2.60 -4.97
N PRO A 28 -6.58 -3.60 -4.26
CA PRO A 28 -6.06 -4.91 -3.88
C PRO A 28 -6.10 -5.97 -4.98
N ASN A 29 -7.02 -5.88 -5.95
CA ASN A 29 -6.99 -6.69 -7.16
C ASN A 29 -6.17 -5.89 -8.20
N LEU A 30 -5.21 -6.53 -8.82
CA LEU A 30 -4.33 -5.85 -9.77
C LEU A 30 -5.14 -5.35 -10.98
N ALA A 31 -5.32 -4.04 -11.10
CA ALA A 31 -6.05 -3.40 -12.17
C ALA A 31 -5.26 -2.25 -12.79
N LEU A 32 -5.45 -2.00 -14.06
CA LEU A 32 -4.80 -0.96 -14.86
C LEU A 32 -5.82 -0.01 -15.44
N THR A 33 -5.55 1.30 -15.34
CA THR A 33 -6.15 2.34 -16.20
C THR A 33 -5.05 3.07 -16.97
N THR A 34 -5.34 3.42 -18.24
CA THR A 34 -4.47 4.19 -19.14
C THR A 34 -5.20 5.39 -19.75
N ASP A 35 -6.42 5.64 -19.33
CA ASP A 35 -7.34 6.67 -19.86
C ASP A 35 -7.90 7.56 -18.75
N GLY A 36 -7.12 7.73 -17.69
CA GLY A 36 -7.49 8.59 -16.57
C GLY A 36 -8.68 8.06 -15.76
N GLY A 37 -8.89 6.74 -15.73
CA GLY A 37 -9.95 6.10 -14.97
C GLY A 37 -11.29 6.02 -15.70
N ALA A 38 -11.35 6.38 -17.01
CA ALA A 38 -12.54 6.15 -17.80
C ALA A 38 -12.86 4.65 -17.92
N THR A 39 -11.80 3.82 -18.01
CA THR A 39 -11.91 2.36 -17.93
C THR A 39 -10.84 1.80 -17.00
N PHE A 40 -11.17 0.70 -16.30
CA PHE A 40 -10.23 -0.14 -15.57
C PHE A 40 -10.22 -1.53 -16.19
N ARG A 41 -9.04 -2.16 -16.23
CA ARG A 41 -8.87 -3.53 -16.70
C ARG A 41 -8.26 -4.35 -15.57
N GLU A 42 -8.98 -5.35 -15.11
CA GLU A 42 -8.51 -6.26 -14.06
C GLU A 42 -7.71 -7.43 -14.61
N VAL A 43 -6.70 -7.83 -13.86
CA VAL A 43 -5.95 -9.06 -14.11
C VAL A 43 -6.74 -10.25 -13.58
N THR A 44 -7.09 -11.20 -14.48
CA THR A 44 -7.91 -12.37 -14.15
C THR A 44 -7.06 -13.63 -13.95
N GLU A 45 -5.95 -13.50 -13.21
CA GLU A 45 -5.11 -14.65 -12.86
C GLU A 45 -5.72 -15.45 -11.71
N PRO A 46 -5.64 -16.81 -11.75
CA PRO A 46 -6.22 -17.64 -10.69
C PRO A 46 -5.74 -17.28 -9.28
N ALA A 47 -4.48 -16.86 -9.14
CA ALA A 47 -3.92 -16.44 -7.85
C ALA A 47 -4.59 -15.19 -7.25
N LEU A 48 -5.21 -14.33 -8.08
CA LEU A 48 -6.00 -13.16 -7.64
C LEU A 48 -7.49 -13.48 -7.49
N GLN A 49 -7.94 -14.63 -8.01
CA GLN A 49 -9.32 -15.11 -7.85
C GLN A 49 -9.52 -15.88 -6.53
N ASP A 50 -8.42 -16.27 -5.88
CA ASP A 50 -8.45 -16.74 -4.51
C ASP A 50 -8.86 -15.56 -3.62
N GLU A 51 -10.01 -15.67 -2.95
CA GLU A 51 -10.63 -14.58 -2.18
C GLU A 51 -9.73 -14.08 -1.04
N ASP A 52 -8.76 -14.90 -0.62
CA ASP A 52 -7.84 -14.60 0.45
C ASP A 52 -6.61 -13.80 -0.02
N ASN A 53 -6.25 -13.86 -1.30
CA ASN A 53 -5.09 -13.17 -1.84
C ASN A 53 -5.38 -11.70 -2.17
N VAL A 54 -4.53 -10.81 -1.67
CA VAL A 54 -4.57 -9.37 -1.96
C VAL A 54 -3.21 -8.87 -2.43
N LEU A 55 -3.21 -7.86 -3.29
CA LEU A 55 -2.00 -7.16 -3.70
C LEU A 55 -1.43 -6.36 -2.53
N PHE A 56 -0.14 -6.59 -2.24
CA PHE A 56 0.55 -5.96 -1.12
C PHE A 56 1.72 -5.08 -1.57
N ALA A 57 2.42 -5.49 -2.62
CA ALA A 57 3.57 -4.78 -3.18
C ALA A 57 3.50 -4.74 -4.71
N LEU A 58 4.03 -3.68 -5.32
CA LEU A 58 3.96 -3.50 -6.77
C LEU A 58 5.18 -2.74 -7.28
N ALA A 59 5.90 -3.33 -8.25
CA ALA A 59 6.94 -2.68 -9.02
C ALA A 59 6.52 -2.60 -10.50
N VAL A 60 6.63 -1.40 -11.09
CA VAL A 60 6.28 -1.15 -12.49
C VAL A 60 7.43 -0.43 -13.18
N ARG A 61 7.86 -0.95 -14.33
CA ARG A 61 8.86 -0.34 -15.21
C ARG A 61 8.40 -0.51 -16.66
N THR A 62 7.85 0.55 -17.25
CA THR A 62 7.43 0.56 -18.67
C THR A 62 8.43 1.26 -19.58
N ASP A 63 9.48 1.83 -19.01
CA ASP A 63 10.55 2.57 -19.67
C ASP A 63 11.74 1.70 -20.12
N LEU A 64 11.62 0.38 -20.01
CA LEU A 64 12.67 -0.54 -20.41
C LEU A 64 12.74 -0.68 -21.94
N PRO A 65 13.96 -0.75 -22.56
CA PRO A 65 14.11 -0.72 -24.01
C PRO A 65 13.45 -1.88 -24.76
N ALA A 66 13.26 -3.03 -24.11
CA ALA A 66 12.78 -4.26 -24.77
C ALA A 66 11.58 -4.91 -24.06
N SER A 67 11.10 -4.36 -22.95
CA SER A 67 10.00 -4.96 -22.18
C SER A 67 9.32 -3.92 -21.30
N SER A 68 8.12 -4.26 -20.81
CA SER A 68 7.42 -3.50 -19.78
C SER A 68 7.17 -4.43 -18.60
N LEU A 69 7.92 -4.23 -17.52
CA LEU A 69 7.86 -5.07 -16.33
C LEU A 69 6.72 -4.61 -15.41
N VAL A 70 5.92 -5.56 -14.96
CA VAL A 70 5.00 -5.42 -13.83
C VAL A 70 5.23 -6.60 -12.90
N ALA A 71 5.63 -6.35 -11.67
CA ALA A 71 5.82 -7.36 -10.65
C ALA A 71 4.94 -7.05 -9.43
N ALA A 72 4.04 -7.94 -9.10
CA ALA A 72 3.05 -7.81 -8.05
C ALA A 72 3.26 -8.88 -6.97
N GLY A 73 3.44 -8.46 -5.73
CA GLY A 73 3.56 -9.33 -4.56
C GLY A 73 2.21 -9.52 -3.89
N LEU A 74 1.83 -10.79 -3.67
CA LEU A 74 0.56 -11.19 -3.09
C LEU A 74 0.72 -11.59 -1.62
N ALA A 75 -0.28 -11.28 -0.83
CA ALA A 75 -0.37 -11.72 0.55
C ALA A 75 -1.80 -12.14 0.88
N PHE A 76 -1.94 -13.00 1.90
CA PHE A 76 -3.24 -13.44 2.42
C PHE A 76 -3.24 -13.46 3.95
N ASP A 77 -4.42 -13.53 4.57
CA ASP A 77 -4.56 -13.68 6.01
C ASP A 77 -4.52 -15.18 6.38
N ALA A 78 -3.51 -15.56 7.15
CA ALA A 78 -3.39 -16.89 7.72
C ALA A 78 -3.68 -16.83 9.22
N SER A 79 -4.93 -16.99 9.60
CA SER A 79 -5.39 -17.00 11.00
C SER A 79 -4.99 -15.74 11.80
N GLY A 80 -5.19 -14.56 11.21
CA GLY A 80 -4.88 -13.25 11.81
C GLY A 80 -3.42 -12.80 11.63
N ARG A 81 -2.65 -13.49 10.78
CA ARG A 81 -1.28 -13.11 10.42
C ARG A 81 -1.12 -13.03 8.91
N THR A 82 -0.51 -11.97 8.43
CA THR A 82 -0.22 -11.81 7.01
C THR A 82 0.82 -12.86 6.55
N ALA A 83 0.49 -13.56 5.48
CA ALA A 83 1.31 -14.61 4.88
C ALA A 83 1.64 -14.28 3.41
N ALA A 84 2.72 -14.85 2.88
CA ALA A 84 3.13 -14.66 1.50
C ALA A 84 2.28 -15.51 0.55
N GLY A 85 1.63 -14.86 -0.42
CA GLY A 85 0.81 -15.49 -1.47
C GLY A 85 1.56 -15.74 -2.80
N GLY A 86 2.85 -15.36 -2.90
CA GLY A 86 3.65 -15.46 -4.12
C GLY A 86 3.68 -14.18 -4.93
N PHE A 87 4.03 -14.29 -6.22
CA PHE A 87 4.22 -13.14 -7.11
C PHE A 87 3.55 -13.35 -8.45
N LEU A 88 3.07 -12.27 -9.06
CA LEU A 88 2.68 -12.22 -10.46
C LEU A 88 3.66 -11.34 -11.21
N VAL A 89 4.28 -11.86 -12.26
CA VAL A 89 5.28 -11.13 -13.05
C VAL A 89 4.88 -11.12 -14.52
N SER A 90 4.90 -9.92 -15.12
CA SER A 90 4.66 -9.66 -16.53
C SER A 90 5.86 -8.96 -17.14
N ARG A 91 6.21 -9.31 -18.38
CA ARG A 91 7.22 -8.64 -19.20
C ARG A 91 6.63 -7.92 -20.42
N ASP A 92 5.32 -7.94 -20.57
CA ASP A 92 4.57 -7.38 -21.71
C ASP A 92 3.55 -6.31 -21.29
N GLY A 93 3.84 -5.60 -20.19
CA GLY A 93 3.00 -4.51 -19.70
C GLY A 93 1.66 -4.96 -19.14
N GLY A 94 1.58 -6.19 -18.63
CA GLY A 94 0.38 -6.75 -18.03
C GLY A 94 -0.55 -7.46 -19.01
N SER A 95 -0.12 -7.69 -20.26
CA SER A 95 -0.89 -8.47 -21.22
C SER A 95 -0.94 -9.95 -20.86
N SER A 96 0.12 -10.45 -20.24
CA SER A 96 0.18 -11.79 -19.63
C SER A 96 0.96 -11.77 -18.32
N PHE A 97 0.63 -12.68 -17.40
CA PHE A 97 1.31 -12.84 -16.14
C PHE A 97 1.77 -14.29 -15.96
N ARG A 98 2.89 -14.43 -15.26
CA ARG A 98 3.38 -15.68 -14.72
C ARG A 98 3.29 -15.63 -13.20
N PHE A 99 2.74 -16.69 -12.59
CA PHE A 99 2.75 -16.84 -11.15
C PHE A 99 4.06 -17.49 -10.70
N GLU A 100 4.69 -16.90 -9.69
CA GLU A 100 5.88 -17.41 -9.02
C GLU A 100 5.61 -17.64 -7.54
N PRO A 101 6.19 -18.71 -6.95
CA PRO A 101 5.94 -19.04 -5.55
C PRO A 101 6.50 -18.01 -4.57
N PRO A 102 6.10 -18.06 -3.28
CA PRO A 102 6.68 -17.23 -2.24
C PRO A 102 8.20 -17.39 -2.11
N ALA A 103 8.89 -16.32 -1.71
CA ALA A 103 10.34 -16.28 -1.51
C ALA A 103 10.73 -16.96 -0.19
N LEU A 104 10.64 -18.30 -0.13
CA LEU A 104 10.98 -19.11 1.04
C LEU A 104 12.34 -19.81 0.86
N ASP A 105 12.93 -20.21 1.99
CA ASP A 105 14.17 -20.98 2.04
C ASP A 105 13.90 -22.47 2.18
N ALA A 106 14.85 -23.29 1.77
CA ALA A 106 14.83 -24.67 2.16
C ALA A 106 15.26 -24.83 3.65
N PRO A 107 14.73 -25.83 4.39
CA PRO A 107 15.02 -25.98 5.83
C PRO A 107 16.51 -26.13 6.16
N GLN A 108 17.31 -26.59 5.22
CA GLN A 108 18.77 -26.75 5.36
C GLN A 108 19.56 -25.46 5.12
N ASP A 109 18.94 -24.37 4.62
CA ASP A 109 19.62 -23.12 4.29
C ASP A 109 19.91 -22.30 5.56
N THR A 110 20.77 -22.86 6.40
CA THR A 110 21.13 -22.31 7.72
C THR A 110 22.43 -21.52 7.71
N THR A 111 23.07 -21.40 6.55
CA THR A 111 24.29 -20.59 6.33
C THR A 111 24.17 -19.78 5.05
N ILE A 112 24.93 -18.69 4.97
CA ILE A 112 25.07 -17.86 3.78
C ILE A 112 26.52 -17.42 3.63
N THR A 113 27.03 -17.43 2.40
CA THR A 113 28.34 -16.83 2.08
C THR A 113 28.17 -15.34 1.87
N TYR A 114 29.05 -14.55 2.45
CA TYR A 114 29.16 -13.11 2.24
C TYR A 114 30.63 -12.75 2.13
N GLY A 115 31.13 -12.51 0.93
CA GLY A 115 32.53 -12.29 0.64
C GLY A 115 33.42 -13.39 1.20
N VAL A 116 34.32 -13.02 2.14
CA VAL A 116 35.21 -13.95 2.81
C VAL A 116 34.61 -14.67 4.02
N SER A 117 33.34 -14.40 4.36
CA SER A 117 32.65 -14.94 5.53
C SER A 117 31.66 -16.03 5.17
N THR A 118 31.49 -17.01 6.07
CA THR A 118 30.35 -17.92 6.09
C THR A 118 29.54 -17.62 7.34
N LEU A 119 28.39 -16.96 7.17
CA LEU A 119 27.53 -16.52 8.25
C LEU A 119 26.47 -17.57 8.56
N SER A 120 26.14 -17.74 9.84
CA SER A 120 24.95 -18.48 10.21
C SER A 120 23.68 -17.72 9.85
N ALA A 121 22.63 -18.43 9.44
CA ALA A 121 21.37 -17.81 9.05
C ALA A 121 20.18 -18.59 9.59
N ARG A 122 19.05 -17.92 9.81
CA ARG A 122 17.79 -18.59 10.08
C ARG A 122 17.04 -18.81 8.76
N ALA A 123 16.79 -20.07 8.41
CA ALA A 123 15.94 -20.40 7.27
C ALA A 123 14.50 -19.93 7.49
N VAL A 124 13.92 -19.26 6.49
CA VAL A 124 12.53 -18.79 6.48
C VAL A 124 11.71 -19.76 5.63
N VAL A 125 11.10 -20.73 6.30
CA VAL A 125 10.41 -21.87 5.68
C VAL A 125 8.88 -21.78 5.76
N GLN A 126 8.34 -20.67 6.28
CA GLN A 126 6.91 -20.47 6.47
C GLN A 126 6.46 -19.19 5.75
N GLU A 127 5.29 -19.27 5.13
CA GLU A 127 4.65 -18.13 4.47
C GLU A 127 4.23 -17.04 5.47
N THR A 128 3.80 -17.46 6.67
CA THR A 128 3.35 -16.54 7.73
C THR A 128 4.47 -15.64 8.22
N GLY A 129 4.26 -14.31 8.09
CA GLY A 129 5.26 -13.29 8.40
C GLY A 129 6.21 -12.99 7.24
N SER A 130 6.12 -13.71 6.11
CA SER A 130 7.01 -13.56 4.95
C SER A 130 6.35 -12.80 3.79
N ALA A 131 5.18 -12.17 4.04
CA ALA A 131 4.49 -11.37 3.03
C ALA A 131 5.41 -10.29 2.41
N PRO A 132 5.32 -10.07 1.09
CA PRO A 132 6.02 -8.98 0.42
C PRO A 132 5.53 -7.64 0.97
N GLN A 133 6.43 -6.83 1.51
CA GLN A 133 6.11 -5.49 2.00
C GLN A 133 6.31 -4.45 0.89
N ASP A 134 7.35 -4.63 0.08
CA ASP A 134 7.66 -3.76 -1.04
C ASP A 134 8.46 -4.52 -2.12
N LEU A 135 8.36 -4.05 -3.36
CA LEU A 135 9.07 -4.56 -4.52
C LEU A 135 9.71 -3.41 -5.29
N ALA A 136 10.92 -3.64 -5.80
CA ALA A 136 11.59 -2.73 -6.73
C ALA A 136 12.25 -3.51 -7.87
N ALA A 137 12.39 -2.85 -9.03
CA ALA A 137 13.16 -3.36 -10.14
C ALA A 137 14.42 -2.53 -10.35
N SER A 138 15.51 -3.16 -10.79
CA SER A 138 16.71 -2.46 -11.23
C SER A 138 16.42 -1.52 -12.40
N VAL A 139 17.29 -0.55 -12.63
CA VAL A 139 17.15 0.40 -13.75
C VAL A 139 17.13 -0.27 -15.13
N THR A 140 17.72 -1.44 -15.26
CA THR A 140 17.70 -2.29 -16.47
C THR A 140 16.54 -3.28 -16.47
N GLY A 141 15.83 -3.43 -15.34
CA GLY A 141 14.72 -4.37 -15.17
C GLY A 141 15.13 -5.85 -15.10
N ASP A 142 16.42 -6.15 -14.99
CA ASP A 142 16.96 -7.51 -14.95
C ASP A 142 17.02 -8.11 -13.54
N THR A 143 16.84 -7.29 -12.53
CA THR A 143 16.86 -7.71 -11.14
C THR A 143 15.62 -7.17 -10.42
N LEU A 144 14.90 -8.06 -9.75
CA LEU A 144 13.85 -7.71 -8.79
C LEU A 144 14.41 -7.72 -7.37
N TRP A 145 13.95 -6.78 -6.57
CA TRP A 145 14.25 -6.66 -5.15
C TRP A 145 12.97 -6.78 -4.34
N LEU A 146 13.04 -7.49 -3.25
CA LEU A 146 11.94 -7.75 -2.33
C LEU A 146 12.33 -7.30 -0.93
N ALA A 147 11.45 -6.55 -0.28
CA ALA A 147 11.44 -6.37 1.16
C ALA A 147 10.34 -7.22 1.79
N SER A 148 10.68 -8.00 2.82
CA SER A 148 9.75 -8.85 3.55
C SER A 148 10.13 -8.89 5.03
N ALA A 149 9.13 -8.98 5.92
CA ALA A 149 9.37 -8.92 7.35
C ALA A 149 10.29 -10.05 7.85
N ASP A 150 9.89 -11.30 7.73
CA ASP A 150 10.71 -12.43 8.19
C ASP A 150 11.79 -12.85 7.19
N ALA A 151 11.55 -12.65 5.88
CA ALA A 151 12.50 -13.02 4.84
C ALA A 151 13.58 -11.96 4.57
N GLY A 152 13.48 -10.78 5.17
CA GLY A 152 14.43 -9.68 5.02
C GLY A 152 14.44 -9.08 3.61
N ILE A 153 15.61 -8.65 3.16
CA ILE A 153 15.80 -8.18 1.79
C ILE A 153 16.27 -9.34 0.92
N ARG A 154 15.69 -9.46 -0.28
CA ARG A 154 16.04 -10.49 -1.26
C ARG A 154 16.18 -9.90 -2.65
N GLN A 155 16.91 -10.59 -3.51
CA GLN A 155 17.01 -10.26 -4.94
C GLN A 155 16.74 -11.49 -5.80
N SER A 156 16.19 -11.26 -6.99
CA SER A 156 15.93 -12.25 -8.03
C SER A 156 16.42 -11.74 -9.37
N THR A 157 17.08 -12.60 -10.13
CA THR A 157 17.53 -12.31 -11.52
C THR A 157 16.82 -13.20 -12.55
N ASP A 158 15.75 -13.87 -12.14
CA ASP A 158 14.96 -14.80 -12.95
C ASP A 158 13.44 -14.54 -12.82
N ASP A 159 13.08 -13.25 -12.70
CA ASP A 159 11.70 -12.78 -12.60
C ASP A 159 10.91 -13.35 -11.40
N GLY A 160 11.58 -13.55 -10.28
CA GLY A 160 10.95 -14.04 -9.06
C GLY A 160 10.82 -15.55 -8.97
N ALA A 161 11.34 -16.32 -9.95
CA ALA A 161 11.31 -17.77 -9.89
C ALA A 161 12.21 -18.32 -8.76
N SER A 162 13.32 -17.61 -8.48
CA SER A 162 14.15 -17.85 -7.29
C SER A 162 14.60 -16.55 -6.64
N TRP A 163 14.87 -16.62 -5.33
CA TRP A 163 15.24 -15.46 -4.53
C TRP A 163 16.47 -15.74 -3.67
N THR A 164 17.47 -14.87 -3.81
CA THR A 164 18.70 -14.90 -3.00
C THR A 164 18.59 -13.90 -1.86
N ARG A 165 19.00 -14.28 -0.66
CA ARG A 165 19.05 -13.39 0.50
C ARG A 165 20.13 -12.35 0.31
N VAL A 166 19.84 -11.12 0.73
CA VAL A 166 20.79 -10.02 0.83
C VAL A 166 21.27 -9.92 2.26
N VAL A 167 22.60 -9.91 2.43
CA VAL A 167 23.20 -9.71 3.75
C VAL A 167 23.26 -8.22 4.03
N LEU A 168 22.59 -7.79 5.09
CA LEU A 168 22.66 -6.42 5.63
C LEU A 168 23.43 -6.41 6.95
N PRO A 169 24.01 -5.26 7.36
CA PRO A 169 24.65 -5.14 8.68
C PRO A 169 23.64 -5.45 9.80
N PRO A 170 24.03 -6.15 10.89
CA PRO A 170 23.20 -6.22 12.08
C PRO A 170 23.10 -4.87 12.80
N ASP A 171 22.27 -4.78 13.85
CA ASP A 171 21.96 -3.51 14.52
C ASP A 171 23.18 -2.84 15.19
N ASP A 172 24.23 -3.57 15.49
CA ASP A 172 25.46 -3.13 16.13
C ASP A 172 26.57 -2.73 15.14
N LEU A 173 26.32 -2.80 13.84
CA LEU A 173 27.25 -2.40 12.80
C LEU A 173 26.64 -1.32 11.88
N ASP A 174 27.39 -0.24 11.64
CA ASP A 174 26.99 0.85 10.72
C ASP A 174 27.30 0.53 9.26
N ALA A 175 28.18 -0.44 9.00
CA ALA A 175 28.54 -0.85 7.65
C ALA A 175 29.10 -2.28 7.63
N ILE A 176 28.99 -2.93 6.46
CA ILE A 176 29.67 -4.20 6.16
C ILE A 176 30.30 -4.14 4.76
N ASP A 177 31.43 -4.84 4.62
CA ASP A 177 32.18 -4.96 3.36
C ASP A 177 32.52 -6.45 3.11
N PRO A 178 32.28 -7.00 1.92
CA PRO A 178 32.57 -8.40 1.60
C PRO A 178 34.03 -8.81 1.78
N ALA A 179 34.98 -7.87 1.74
CA ALA A 179 36.39 -8.13 1.97
C ALA A 179 36.77 -8.29 3.47
N THR A 180 35.85 -7.95 4.37
CA THR A 180 36.04 -8.05 5.82
C THR A 180 35.36 -9.32 6.37
N ALA A 181 36.05 -10.02 7.27
CA ALA A 181 35.51 -11.20 7.93
C ALA A 181 34.55 -10.82 9.06
N TYR A 182 33.37 -11.44 9.06
CA TYR A 182 32.31 -11.26 10.08
C TYR A 182 31.87 -12.58 10.64
N ASP A 183 31.33 -12.55 11.87
CA ASP A 183 30.73 -13.69 12.58
C ASP A 183 29.45 -13.21 13.28
N PHE A 184 28.43 -12.83 12.50
CA PHE A 184 27.10 -12.54 13.01
C PHE A 184 26.05 -13.49 12.38
N ARG A 185 24.87 -13.53 12.97
CA ARG A 185 23.76 -14.34 12.47
C ARG A 185 22.79 -13.50 11.64
N LEU A 186 22.53 -13.93 10.41
CA LEU A 186 21.48 -13.33 9.56
C LEU A 186 20.11 -13.89 10.01
N ALA A 187 19.39 -13.11 10.80
CA ALA A 187 18.06 -13.45 11.29
C ALA A 187 17.29 -12.18 11.67
N ALA A 188 16.02 -12.07 11.23
CA ALA A 188 15.10 -11.02 11.69
C ALA A 188 14.88 -11.11 13.21
N ALA A 189 14.77 -9.97 13.88
CA ALA A 189 14.54 -9.90 15.33
C ALA A 189 13.25 -10.62 15.72
N ARG A 190 13.36 -11.56 16.65
CA ARG A 190 12.23 -12.31 17.21
C ARG A 190 12.57 -12.79 18.62
N ASN A 191 11.68 -12.51 19.58
CA ASN A 191 11.82 -12.95 20.96
C ASN A 191 13.19 -12.64 21.61
N GLY A 192 13.71 -11.43 21.35
CA GLY A 192 14.97 -10.95 21.93
C GLY A 192 16.24 -11.48 21.25
N SER A 193 16.13 -12.12 20.09
CA SER A 193 17.27 -12.55 19.28
C SER A 193 17.12 -12.07 17.83
N GLY A 194 18.24 -11.98 17.08
CA GLY A 194 18.28 -11.46 15.72
C GLY A 194 18.39 -9.94 15.69
N SER A 195 18.26 -9.34 14.50
CA SER A 195 18.46 -7.92 14.26
C SER A 195 17.20 -7.28 13.66
N PHE A 196 16.84 -6.08 14.10
CA PHE A 196 15.79 -5.28 13.49
C PHE A 196 16.16 -4.87 12.05
N ASN A 197 17.45 -4.67 11.78
CA ASN A 197 17.92 -4.37 10.43
C ASN A 197 17.81 -5.57 9.45
N HIS A 198 17.47 -6.76 9.94
CA HIS A 198 17.16 -7.93 9.12
C HIS A 198 15.64 -8.12 8.90
N ILE A 199 14.80 -7.16 9.29
CA ILE A 199 13.36 -7.12 9.01
C ILE A 199 13.13 -6.13 7.88
N GLY A 200 12.84 -6.63 6.66
CA GLY A 200 12.63 -5.78 5.49
C GLY A 200 11.27 -5.08 5.53
N SER A 201 11.23 -3.78 5.23
CA SER A 201 10.02 -2.95 5.19
C SER A 201 9.81 -2.30 3.81
N SER A 202 10.88 -1.82 3.17
CA SER A 202 10.81 -1.17 1.86
C SER A 202 12.10 -1.36 1.08
N VAL A 203 12.05 -1.19 -0.24
CA VAL A 203 13.23 -1.26 -1.11
C VAL A 203 13.05 -0.36 -2.33
N LEU A 204 14.12 0.31 -2.75
CA LEU A 204 14.17 1.14 -3.96
C LEU A 204 15.51 0.95 -4.66
N VAL A 205 15.48 0.93 -6.00
CA VAL A 205 16.68 1.14 -6.82
C VAL A 205 16.53 2.50 -7.49
N ASP A 206 17.39 3.44 -7.12
CA ASP A 206 17.32 4.80 -7.65
C ASP A 206 17.85 4.89 -9.10
N ALA A 207 17.64 6.03 -9.74
CA ALA A 207 18.05 6.25 -11.14
C ALA A 207 19.56 6.09 -11.39
N THR A 208 20.39 6.11 -10.35
CA THR A 208 21.84 5.85 -10.44
C THR A 208 22.21 4.36 -10.30
N GLY A 209 21.22 3.51 -10.00
CA GLY A 209 21.41 2.09 -9.70
C GLY A 209 21.83 1.81 -8.24
N THR A 210 21.80 2.82 -7.37
CA THR A 210 21.99 2.63 -5.93
C THR A 210 20.78 1.90 -5.36
N VAL A 211 21.06 0.86 -4.57
CA VAL A 211 20.02 0.12 -3.85
C VAL A 211 19.84 0.70 -2.46
N TRP A 212 18.62 1.03 -2.14
CA TRP A 212 18.21 1.52 -0.83
C TRP A 212 17.25 0.51 -0.21
N ALA A 213 17.62 -0.01 0.95
CA ALA A 213 16.82 -0.99 1.67
C ALA A 213 16.40 -0.42 3.02
N GLY A 214 15.09 -0.18 3.15
CA GLY A 214 14.44 0.22 4.38
C GLY A 214 14.08 -0.99 5.22
N THR A 215 14.45 -0.95 6.48
CA THR A 215 14.22 -2.01 7.45
C THR A 215 13.60 -1.45 8.72
N VAL A 216 13.26 -2.32 9.66
CA VAL A 216 12.85 -1.90 11.01
C VAL A 216 14.05 -1.34 11.80
N GLY A 217 15.29 -1.67 11.41
CA GLY A 217 16.54 -1.19 12.05
C GLY A 217 17.16 0.04 11.40
N GLY A 218 16.58 0.60 10.34
CA GLY A 218 17.09 1.78 9.66
C GLY A 218 17.05 1.71 8.15
N LEU A 219 17.80 2.61 7.51
CA LEU A 219 18.00 2.70 6.08
C LEU A 219 19.36 2.13 5.72
N ASN A 220 19.44 1.31 4.68
CA ASN A 220 20.70 0.75 4.17
C ASN A 220 20.90 1.19 2.72
N ARG A 221 22.15 1.52 2.37
CA ARG A 221 22.56 1.98 1.03
C ARG A 221 23.69 1.12 0.49
N SER A 222 23.57 0.72 -0.79
CA SER A 222 24.67 0.13 -1.56
C SER A 222 24.68 0.74 -2.97
N THR A 223 25.78 1.38 -3.35
CA THR A 223 25.93 1.97 -4.69
C THR A 223 26.41 0.91 -5.69
N PRO A 224 26.36 1.17 -7.01
CA PRO A 224 26.93 0.26 -8.00
C PRO A 224 28.44 -0.03 -7.78
N ALA A 225 29.19 0.92 -7.21
CA ALA A 225 30.60 0.74 -6.89
C ALA A 225 30.84 -0.23 -5.71
N ASP A 226 29.83 -0.44 -4.87
CA ASP A 226 29.88 -1.33 -3.71
C ASP A 226 29.58 -2.81 -4.09
N LEU A 227 29.30 -3.11 -5.37
CA LEU A 227 29.10 -4.46 -5.87
C LEU A 227 30.45 -5.14 -6.05
N GLY A 228 30.69 -6.16 -5.22
CA GLY A 228 31.89 -6.99 -5.30
C GLY A 228 31.86 -7.97 -6.50
N PRO A 229 33.02 -8.55 -6.86
CA PRO A 229 33.17 -9.42 -8.02
C PRO A 229 32.38 -10.74 -7.90
N GLN A 230 31.96 -11.13 -6.71
CA GLN A 230 31.15 -12.34 -6.46
C GLN A 230 29.64 -12.05 -6.34
N GLY A 231 29.22 -10.80 -6.57
CA GLY A 231 27.83 -10.38 -6.47
C GLY A 231 27.40 -9.89 -5.09
N ASP A 232 28.25 -10.05 -4.07
CA ASP A 232 28.00 -9.46 -2.75
C ASP A 232 28.19 -7.95 -2.78
N ARG A 233 27.43 -7.24 -1.94
CA ARG A 233 27.47 -5.77 -1.86
C ARG A 233 28.01 -5.32 -0.52
N ALA A 234 28.85 -4.27 -0.52
CA ALA A 234 29.07 -3.50 0.68
C ALA A 234 27.83 -2.65 1.00
N TRP A 235 27.56 -2.45 2.28
CA TRP A 235 26.40 -1.72 2.75
C TRP A 235 26.79 -0.70 3.81
N GLN A 236 26.15 0.47 3.75
CA GLN A 236 26.16 1.48 4.80
C GLN A 236 24.77 1.60 5.40
N ARG A 237 24.65 1.59 6.73
CA ARG A 237 23.41 1.76 7.48
C ARG A 237 23.31 3.16 8.06
N PHE A 238 22.10 3.70 8.08
CA PHE A 238 21.71 4.96 8.71
C PHE A 238 20.55 4.69 9.67
N GLU A 239 20.59 5.32 10.83
CA GLU A 239 19.57 5.14 11.85
C GLU A 239 19.13 6.47 12.49
N HIS A 240 18.13 6.40 13.33
CA HIS A 240 17.71 7.49 14.17
C HIS A 240 18.79 7.79 15.22
N THR A 241 19.25 9.02 15.25
CA THR A 241 20.33 9.47 16.16
C THR A 241 19.82 10.33 17.32
N GLY A 242 18.50 10.60 17.38
CA GLY A 242 17.91 11.59 18.30
C GLY A 242 18.20 13.04 17.89
N ARG A 243 18.78 13.28 16.72
CA ARG A 243 19.13 14.60 16.17
C ARG A 243 18.27 14.91 14.94
N PRO A 244 18.09 16.21 14.61
CA PRO A 244 17.34 16.61 13.42
C PRO A 244 17.97 16.19 12.08
N ASP A 245 19.25 15.82 12.08
CA ASP A 245 20.04 15.40 10.92
C ASP A 245 20.09 13.87 10.72
N GLY A 246 19.26 13.12 11.43
CA GLY A 246 19.07 11.66 11.30
C GLY A 246 17.67 11.29 10.84
N LEU A 247 17.37 10.00 10.84
CA LEU A 247 16.01 9.51 10.56
C LEU A 247 15.03 9.95 11.65
N THR A 248 13.75 10.18 11.32
CA THR A 248 12.72 10.45 12.35
C THR A 248 12.41 9.22 13.20
N GLY A 249 12.46 8.02 12.59
CA GLY A 249 12.32 6.72 13.21
C GLY A 249 13.05 5.64 12.41
N ASN A 250 13.33 4.50 13.03
CA ASN A 250 14.14 3.45 12.39
C ASN A 250 13.35 2.55 11.43
N ASN A 251 12.04 2.40 11.59
CA ASN A 251 11.26 1.60 10.65
C ASN A 251 10.97 2.40 9.38
N VAL A 252 11.75 2.16 8.32
CA VAL A 252 11.64 2.83 7.02
C VAL A 252 10.61 2.09 6.16
N VAL A 253 9.35 2.51 6.23
CA VAL A 253 8.21 1.80 5.62
C VAL A 253 8.00 2.11 4.14
N ARG A 254 8.53 3.22 3.66
CA ARG A 254 8.47 3.61 2.24
C ARG A 254 9.71 4.41 1.86
N ILE A 255 10.26 4.14 0.68
CA ILE A 255 11.31 4.92 0.04
C ILE A 255 10.79 5.34 -1.32
N ALA A 256 10.91 6.62 -1.67
CA ALA A 256 10.49 7.15 -2.96
C ALA A 256 11.52 8.14 -3.50
N GLU A 257 11.76 8.11 -4.81
CA GLU A 257 12.71 8.99 -5.50
C GLU A 257 11.97 10.12 -6.21
N GLN A 258 12.34 11.35 -5.88
CA GLN A 258 11.91 12.55 -6.59
C GLN A 258 12.92 12.91 -7.65
N ALA A 259 12.54 12.88 -8.91
CA ALA A 259 13.36 13.37 -10.01
C ALA A 259 13.48 14.91 -9.93
N ARG A 260 14.70 15.43 -10.11
CA ARG A 260 15.00 16.87 -10.03
C ARG A 260 15.82 17.32 -11.24
N THR A 261 15.33 18.34 -11.92
CA THR A 261 16.01 18.90 -13.09
C THR A 261 17.27 19.67 -12.69
N GLY A 262 18.41 19.26 -13.23
CA GLY A 262 19.71 19.96 -12.99
C GLY A 262 20.32 19.74 -11.61
N ALA A 263 19.76 18.85 -10.81
CA ALA A 263 20.28 18.46 -9.49
C ALA A 263 20.23 16.94 -9.32
N ARG A 264 20.86 16.42 -8.26
CA ARG A 264 20.69 15.02 -7.86
C ARG A 264 19.26 14.81 -7.41
N ASN A 265 18.67 13.67 -7.78
CA ASN A 265 17.36 13.26 -7.29
C ASN A 265 17.34 13.20 -5.76
N ALA A 266 16.25 13.61 -5.18
CA ALA A 266 16.05 13.51 -3.73
C ALA A 266 15.40 12.17 -3.38
N LEU A 267 15.80 11.62 -2.24
CA LEU A 267 15.16 10.44 -1.66
C LEU A 267 14.34 10.85 -0.44
N TRP A 268 13.10 10.41 -0.44
CA TRP A 268 12.13 10.65 0.60
C TRP A 268 11.77 9.33 1.27
N MET A 269 11.78 9.29 2.59
CA MET A 269 11.50 8.11 3.38
C MET A 269 10.36 8.40 4.36
N ALA A 270 9.28 7.62 4.31
CA ALA A 270 8.33 7.57 5.41
C ALA A 270 8.89 6.65 6.50
N THR A 271 9.03 7.17 7.70
CA THR A 271 9.69 6.49 8.81
C THR A 271 8.78 6.45 10.05
N TRP A 272 8.77 5.29 10.71
CA TRP A 272 7.96 5.06 11.90
C TRP A 272 8.84 4.69 13.10
N PRO A 273 8.41 4.97 14.33
CA PRO A 273 9.13 4.49 15.51
C PRO A 273 8.98 2.98 15.67
N VAL A 274 10.06 2.34 16.07
CA VAL A 274 10.08 0.89 16.36
C VAL A 274 9.44 0.59 17.72
N ASN A 275 9.70 1.46 18.70
CA ASN A 275 9.15 1.34 20.04
C ASN A 275 8.75 2.72 20.57
N LEU A 276 7.45 2.98 20.67
CA LEU A 276 6.91 4.24 21.16
C LEU A 276 7.23 4.53 22.65
N ALA A 277 7.58 3.48 23.41
CA ALA A 277 7.93 3.60 24.83
C ALA A 277 9.45 3.78 25.06
N ALA A 278 10.28 3.72 24.01
CA ALA A 278 11.71 3.87 24.12
C ALA A 278 12.12 5.31 24.39
N SER A 279 13.20 5.49 25.12
CA SER A 279 13.77 6.80 25.48
C SER A 279 14.48 7.51 24.33
N ASP A 280 14.64 6.85 23.18
CA ASP A 280 15.38 7.32 22.00
C ASP A 280 14.66 8.38 21.17
N ARG A 281 13.42 8.75 21.56
CA ARG A 281 12.60 9.80 20.92
C ARG A 281 12.28 9.58 19.44
N GLN A 282 12.26 8.34 18.96
CA GLN A 282 11.78 8.04 17.62
C GLN A 282 10.34 8.52 17.43
N ARG A 283 10.03 9.06 16.24
CA ARG A 283 8.73 9.62 15.89
C ARG A 283 8.28 9.15 14.51
N PHE A 284 7.00 9.21 14.24
CA PHE A 284 6.49 9.19 12.88
C PHE A 284 6.96 10.44 12.13
N GLY A 285 7.18 10.32 10.82
CA GLY A 285 7.51 11.47 9.99
C GLY A 285 8.06 11.07 8.64
N VAL A 286 8.57 12.06 7.95
CA VAL A 286 9.28 11.90 6.68
C VAL A 286 10.70 12.40 6.84
N THR A 287 11.66 11.64 6.33
CA THR A 287 13.07 12.00 6.26
C THR A 287 13.46 12.14 4.79
N VAL A 288 14.27 13.14 4.47
CA VAL A 288 14.69 13.46 3.10
C VAL A 288 16.21 13.55 3.01
N THR A 289 16.79 12.97 1.98
CA THR A 289 18.21 13.25 1.60
C THR A 289 18.26 13.74 0.16
N ARG A 290 19.03 14.80 -0.07
CA ARG A 290 19.24 15.38 -1.40
C ARG A 290 20.67 15.18 -1.92
N ASP A 291 21.51 14.55 -1.11
CA ASP A 291 22.95 14.35 -1.37
C ASP A 291 23.35 12.86 -1.30
N GLY A 292 22.37 11.96 -1.33
CA GLY A 292 22.59 10.52 -1.34
C GLY A 292 22.99 9.96 0.02
N GLY A 293 22.43 10.51 1.08
CA GLY A 293 22.63 10.04 2.45
C GLY A 293 23.80 10.69 3.19
N ALA A 294 24.40 11.74 2.64
CA ALA A 294 25.42 12.49 3.39
C ALA A 294 24.77 13.37 4.47
N THR A 295 23.58 13.93 4.17
CA THR A 295 22.75 14.65 5.15
C THR A 295 21.30 14.25 5.04
N PHE A 296 20.54 14.44 6.13
CA PHE A 296 19.12 14.18 6.23
C PHE A 296 18.36 15.39 6.79
N GLU A 297 17.17 15.60 6.30
CA GLU A 297 16.23 16.62 6.77
C GLU A 297 14.94 15.94 7.22
N GLN A 298 14.31 16.43 8.26
CA GLN A 298 13.07 15.89 8.81
C GLN A 298 11.88 16.81 8.54
N THR A 299 10.74 16.23 8.14
CA THR A 299 9.49 16.95 7.92
C THR A 299 8.29 16.07 8.29
N LEU A 300 7.07 16.62 8.33
CA LEU A 300 5.83 15.91 8.71
C LEU A 300 5.99 15.12 10.03
N ILE A 301 6.68 15.72 11.01
CA ILE A 301 6.92 15.10 12.30
C ILE A 301 5.57 14.83 13.01
N ASP A 302 5.42 13.62 13.60
CA ASP A 302 4.23 13.06 14.22
C ASP A 302 3.10 12.67 13.26
N GLU A 303 3.30 12.82 11.96
CA GLU A 303 2.36 12.34 10.97
C GLU A 303 2.75 10.93 10.49
N ARG A 304 1.80 10.00 10.57
CA ARG A 304 2.01 8.62 10.11
C ARG A 304 1.76 8.53 8.62
N ILE A 305 2.85 8.55 7.87
CA ILE A 305 2.85 8.51 6.40
C ILE A 305 3.05 7.06 5.93
N PHE A 306 2.36 6.69 4.84
CA PHE A 306 2.38 5.37 4.21
C PHE A 306 3.03 5.40 2.84
N ASP A 307 2.84 6.48 2.07
CA ASP A 307 3.30 6.56 0.68
C ASP A 307 3.59 8.00 0.27
N LEU A 308 4.42 8.15 -0.78
CA LEU A 308 4.92 9.43 -1.29
C LEU A 308 4.89 9.43 -2.81
N ALA A 309 4.48 10.54 -3.42
CA ALA A 309 4.54 10.77 -4.85
C ALA A 309 4.91 12.21 -5.19
N PHE A 310 5.36 12.45 -6.41
CA PHE A 310 5.93 13.73 -6.83
C PHE A 310 5.38 14.16 -8.19
N ASP A 311 5.17 15.46 -8.31
CA ASP A 311 4.89 16.15 -9.56
C ASP A 311 5.86 17.34 -9.61
N GLU A 312 7.03 17.15 -10.23
CA GLU A 312 8.16 18.07 -10.16
C GLU A 312 8.55 18.40 -8.70
N ASP A 313 8.45 19.68 -8.30
CA ASP A 313 8.77 20.16 -6.94
C ASP A 313 7.59 19.97 -5.96
N ARG A 314 6.41 19.56 -6.46
CA ARG A 314 5.25 19.27 -5.62
C ARG A 314 5.35 17.87 -5.06
N VAL A 315 5.18 17.77 -3.75
CA VAL A 315 5.25 16.52 -3.00
C VAL A 315 3.89 16.19 -2.40
N TYR A 316 3.46 14.94 -2.58
CA TYR A 316 2.26 14.38 -1.97
C TYR A 316 2.65 13.29 -0.98
N ALA A 317 2.08 13.34 0.22
CA ALA A 317 2.30 12.31 1.24
C ALA A 317 0.95 11.77 1.76
N ALA A 318 0.74 10.48 1.58
CA ALA A 318 -0.45 9.77 2.02
C ALA A 318 -0.32 9.36 3.49
N GLY A 319 -1.28 9.72 4.33
CA GLY A 319 -1.22 9.46 5.77
C GLY A 319 -2.57 9.18 6.43
N ASP A 320 -2.54 8.78 7.68
CA ASP A 320 -3.75 8.53 8.49
C ASP A 320 -4.64 9.77 8.60
N ASN A 321 -4.02 10.96 8.68
CA ASN A 321 -4.71 12.24 8.87
C ASN A 321 -5.06 12.94 7.55
N GLY A 322 -4.99 12.26 6.40
CA GLY A 322 -5.34 12.78 5.09
C GLY A 322 -4.18 12.74 4.09
N LEU A 323 -4.34 13.49 3.00
CA LEU A 323 -3.28 13.73 2.01
C LEU A 323 -2.59 15.07 2.32
N PHE A 324 -1.29 15.01 2.52
CA PHE A 324 -0.45 16.19 2.72
C PHE A 324 0.15 16.62 1.38
N VAL A 325 0.10 17.91 1.08
CA VAL A 325 0.63 18.49 -0.16
C VAL A 325 1.62 19.59 0.18
N SER A 326 2.79 19.55 -0.44
CA SER A 326 3.79 20.62 -0.40
C SER A 326 4.04 21.13 -1.81
N ASP A 327 3.98 22.44 -2.00
CA ASP A 327 4.31 23.13 -3.24
C ASP A 327 5.73 23.72 -3.23
N ASN A 328 6.53 23.39 -2.21
CA ASN A 328 7.85 23.96 -1.97
C ASN A 328 8.87 22.94 -1.42
N ASP A 329 8.88 21.77 -2.06
CA ASP A 329 9.84 20.69 -1.82
C ASP A 329 9.94 20.29 -0.33
N GLY A 330 8.76 20.20 0.35
CA GLY A 330 8.64 19.75 1.73
C GLY A 330 8.89 20.80 2.81
N SER A 331 9.16 22.06 2.41
CA SER A 331 9.42 23.14 3.39
C SER A 331 8.17 23.53 4.19
N SER A 332 6.98 23.36 3.59
CA SER A 332 5.69 23.52 4.29
C SER A 332 4.62 22.62 3.68
N TRP A 333 3.58 22.31 4.45
CA TRP A 333 2.57 21.33 4.09
C TRP A 333 1.16 21.84 4.33
N THR A 334 0.26 21.51 3.40
CA THR A 334 -1.18 21.66 3.53
C THR A 334 -1.82 20.29 3.63
N ALA A 335 -2.65 20.06 4.64
CA ALA A 335 -3.36 18.79 4.82
C ALA A 335 -4.75 18.83 4.21
N ILE A 336 -5.03 17.96 3.25
CA ILE A 336 -6.34 17.71 2.69
C ILE A 336 -6.98 16.57 3.49
N ARG A 337 -7.86 16.93 4.44
CA ARG A 337 -8.59 15.97 5.30
C ARG A 337 -9.99 15.68 4.77
N ARG A 338 -10.50 16.55 3.92
CA ARG A 338 -11.80 16.41 3.23
C ARG A 338 -11.60 16.69 1.74
N PHE A 339 -11.98 15.75 0.92
CA PHE A 339 -11.83 15.84 -0.51
C PHE A 339 -13.05 16.56 -1.12
N ALA A 340 -12.85 17.70 -1.76
CA ALA A 340 -13.89 18.42 -2.50
C ALA A 340 -14.22 17.63 -3.77
N LEU A 341 -15.31 16.86 -3.76
CA LEU A 341 -15.69 16.03 -4.88
C LEU A 341 -16.30 16.87 -5.99
N ARG A 342 -16.00 16.53 -7.26
CA ARG A 342 -16.58 17.18 -8.46
C ARG A 342 -18.07 16.87 -8.62
N SER A 343 -18.55 15.79 -8.01
CA SER A 343 -19.94 15.38 -8.01
C SER A 343 -20.54 15.55 -6.64
N ASP A 344 -21.58 16.33 -6.52
CA ASP A 344 -22.42 16.48 -5.33
C ASP A 344 -23.25 15.23 -5.00
N ARG A 345 -23.28 14.25 -5.91
CA ARG A 345 -23.96 12.97 -5.74
C ARG A 345 -23.07 11.87 -5.13
N GLN A 346 -21.81 12.18 -4.84
CA GLN A 346 -20.87 11.25 -4.25
C GLN A 346 -20.42 11.79 -2.90
N PHE A 347 -20.17 10.88 -1.96
CA PHE A 347 -19.66 11.18 -0.64
C PHE A 347 -18.41 10.37 -0.36
N HIS A 348 -17.37 11.01 0.12
CA HIS A 348 -16.16 10.36 0.62
C HIS A 348 -16.11 10.52 2.14
N ARG A 349 -15.85 9.44 2.85
CA ARG A 349 -15.82 9.43 4.32
C ARG A 349 -14.74 10.38 4.85
N PRO A 350 -15.07 11.30 5.79
CA PRO A 350 -14.08 12.21 6.36
C PRO A 350 -12.97 11.54 7.17
N ASP A 351 -13.24 10.32 7.67
CA ASP A 351 -12.31 9.51 8.47
C ASP A 351 -11.55 8.47 7.63
N ALA A 352 -11.73 8.48 6.31
CA ALA A 352 -11.01 7.58 5.42
C ALA A 352 -9.53 7.99 5.34
N GLY A 353 -8.66 7.13 5.86
CA GLY A 353 -7.21 7.31 5.74
C GLY A 353 -6.74 7.16 4.29
N VAL A 354 -5.75 7.95 3.91
CA VAL A 354 -5.07 7.84 2.60
C VAL A 354 -3.93 6.84 2.74
N ARG A 355 -3.95 5.78 1.93
CA ARG A 355 -3.01 4.65 2.05
C ARG A 355 -1.95 4.63 0.98
N ALA A 356 -2.26 5.16 -0.19
CA ALA A 356 -1.34 5.21 -1.31
C ALA A 356 -1.53 6.51 -2.08
N VAL A 357 -0.49 6.97 -2.75
CA VAL A 357 -0.53 8.12 -3.64
C VAL A 357 0.36 7.88 -4.84
N ALA A 358 -0.08 8.30 -6.03
CA ALA A 358 0.71 8.20 -7.25
C ALA A 358 0.40 9.40 -8.16
N THR A 359 1.33 9.74 -9.04
CA THR A 359 1.15 10.78 -10.05
C THR A 359 1.27 10.19 -11.45
N THR A 360 0.32 10.51 -12.32
CA THR A 360 0.40 10.32 -13.77
C THR A 360 0.72 11.67 -14.42
N ALA A 361 0.95 11.70 -15.72
CA ALA A 361 1.35 12.93 -16.42
C ALA A 361 0.38 14.13 -16.19
N ASP A 362 -0.90 13.88 -15.95
CA ASP A 362 -1.95 14.89 -15.84
C ASP A 362 -2.70 14.91 -14.50
N ALA A 363 -2.38 13.98 -13.58
CA ALA A 363 -3.19 13.81 -12.37
C ALA A 363 -2.41 13.28 -11.17
N VAL A 364 -2.87 13.66 -9.98
CA VAL A 364 -2.55 12.96 -8.73
C VAL A 364 -3.71 12.02 -8.37
N TRP A 365 -3.34 10.83 -7.89
CA TRP A 365 -4.25 9.78 -7.48
C TRP A 365 -4.02 9.46 -6.00
N ALA A 366 -5.10 9.31 -5.25
CA ALA A 366 -5.04 8.94 -3.84
C ALA A 366 -5.88 7.69 -3.59
N GLY A 367 -5.22 6.63 -3.16
CA GLY A 367 -5.83 5.40 -2.69
C GLY A 367 -6.26 5.55 -1.24
N THR A 368 -7.53 5.34 -0.97
CA THR A 368 -8.08 5.52 0.38
C THR A 368 -8.77 4.25 0.88
N THR A 369 -9.16 4.24 2.14
CA THR A 369 -10.02 3.18 2.69
C THR A 369 -11.48 3.31 2.25
N ASP A 370 -11.79 4.26 1.33
CA ASP A 370 -13.14 4.56 0.85
C ASP A 370 -13.21 4.83 -0.67
N GLY A 371 -12.27 4.31 -1.42
CA GLY A 371 -12.20 4.40 -2.87
C GLY A 371 -10.91 5.01 -3.39
N LEU A 372 -10.82 5.13 -4.70
CA LEU A 372 -9.73 5.76 -5.42
C LEU A 372 -10.16 7.18 -5.82
N LEU A 373 -9.33 8.16 -5.53
CA LEU A 373 -9.55 9.56 -5.84
C LEU A 373 -8.56 10.03 -6.93
N ARG A 374 -9.03 10.86 -7.87
CA ARG A 374 -8.21 11.49 -8.91
C ARG A 374 -8.43 13.01 -8.92
N SER A 375 -7.34 13.76 -8.97
CA SER A 375 -7.35 15.20 -9.16
C SER A 375 -6.47 15.59 -10.35
N THR A 376 -6.97 16.50 -11.20
CA THR A 376 -6.22 17.09 -12.33
C THR A 376 -5.93 18.58 -12.11
N ASP A 377 -6.16 19.08 -10.91
CA ASP A 377 -5.97 20.47 -10.51
C ASP A 377 -5.11 20.61 -9.24
N GLY A 378 -4.18 19.65 -9.06
CA GLY A 378 -3.24 19.65 -7.95
C GLY A 378 -3.86 19.39 -6.58
N GLY A 379 -5.03 18.76 -6.53
CA GLY A 379 -5.72 18.41 -5.27
C GLY A 379 -6.83 19.39 -4.88
N ALA A 380 -7.18 20.36 -5.72
CA ALA A 380 -8.25 21.30 -5.41
C ALA A 380 -9.63 20.63 -5.51
N THR A 381 -9.87 19.83 -6.54
CA THR A 381 -11.10 19.04 -6.70
C THR A 381 -10.79 17.59 -7.08
N TRP A 382 -11.71 16.68 -6.72
CA TRP A 382 -11.48 15.23 -6.83
C TRP A 382 -12.63 14.52 -7.51
N GLN A 383 -12.32 13.56 -8.35
CA GLN A 383 -13.22 12.54 -8.85
C GLN A 383 -13.03 11.26 -8.04
N LEU A 384 -14.14 10.68 -7.58
CA LEU A 384 -14.12 9.44 -6.80
C LEU A 384 -14.50 8.24 -7.67
N PHE A 385 -13.67 7.20 -7.63
CA PHE A 385 -13.91 5.91 -8.25
C PHE A 385 -14.12 4.86 -7.16
N ARG A 386 -15.13 4.01 -7.36
CA ARG A 386 -15.49 2.96 -6.42
C ARG A 386 -15.76 1.64 -7.14
N ALA A 387 -15.63 0.56 -6.40
CA ALA A 387 -16.14 -0.75 -6.82
C ALA A 387 -17.62 -0.66 -7.18
N ASN A 388 -18.02 -1.41 -8.19
CA ASN A 388 -19.33 -1.40 -8.85
C ASN A 388 -20.48 -0.87 -7.99
N VAL A 389 -20.95 0.33 -8.31
CA VAL A 389 -22.22 0.84 -7.82
C VAL A 389 -23.29 0.19 -8.68
N PRO A 390 -24.30 -0.49 -8.10
CA PRO A 390 -25.39 -1.04 -8.87
C PRO A 390 -26.04 0.05 -9.71
N LEU A 391 -26.05 -0.11 -11.03
CA LEU A 391 -26.76 0.78 -11.91
C LEU A 391 -28.25 0.70 -11.60
N ARG A 392 -28.93 1.84 -11.51
CA ARG A 392 -30.39 1.85 -11.50
C ARG A 392 -30.86 1.14 -12.78
N PRO A 393 -31.75 0.15 -12.68
CA PRO A 393 -32.26 -0.48 -13.89
C PRO A 393 -32.87 0.58 -14.79
N SER A 394 -32.39 0.71 -16.02
CA SER A 394 -32.94 1.60 -17.04
C SER A 394 -34.26 1.08 -17.64
N VAL A 395 -35.03 0.31 -16.87
CA VAL A 395 -36.32 -0.23 -17.27
C VAL A 395 -37.40 0.80 -16.92
N PRO A 396 -38.19 1.29 -17.87
CA PRO A 396 -39.17 2.36 -17.65
C PRO A 396 -40.21 2.11 -16.56
N ASP A 397 -40.43 0.84 -16.21
CA ASP A 397 -41.41 0.42 -15.21
C ASP A 397 -40.77 -0.12 -13.91
N ALA A 398 -39.46 -0.04 -13.76
CA ALA A 398 -38.83 -0.40 -12.49
C ALA A 398 -39.14 0.69 -11.44
N ARG A 399 -39.80 0.29 -10.34
CA ARG A 399 -39.96 1.19 -9.19
C ARG A 399 -38.60 1.71 -8.76
N ALA A 400 -38.53 3.02 -8.52
CA ALA A 400 -37.32 3.62 -7.92
C ALA A 400 -36.98 2.85 -6.65
N VAL A 401 -35.72 2.44 -6.52
CA VAL A 401 -35.24 1.77 -5.32
C VAL A 401 -34.90 2.85 -4.32
N ASP A 402 -35.66 2.93 -3.23
CA ASP A 402 -35.51 3.98 -2.21
C ASP A 402 -34.14 3.88 -1.48
N THR A 403 -33.55 2.69 -1.44
CA THR A 403 -32.26 2.41 -0.83
C THR A 403 -31.65 1.12 -1.34
N TYR A 404 -30.34 1.03 -1.40
CA TYR A 404 -29.60 -0.22 -1.66
C TYR A 404 -28.24 -0.22 -0.96
N ALA A 405 -27.68 -1.43 -0.76
CA ALA A 405 -26.37 -1.61 -0.16
C ALA A 405 -25.39 -2.21 -1.18
N TYR A 406 -24.13 -1.75 -1.17
CA TYR A 406 -23.07 -2.25 -2.05
C TYR A 406 -21.68 -2.17 -1.39
N PRO A 407 -20.76 -3.12 -1.71
CA PRO A 407 -21.01 -4.36 -2.44
C PRO A 407 -22.00 -5.24 -1.69
N ASN A 408 -22.76 -6.07 -2.43
CA ASN A 408 -23.70 -7.02 -1.85
C ASN A 408 -23.79 -8.24 -2.78
N PRO A 409 -23.17 -9.39 -2.46
CA PRO A 409 -22.63 -9.77 -1.13
C PRO A 409 -21.47 -8.87 -0.64
N PHE A 410 -21.37 -8.72 0.66
CA PHE A 410 -20.35 -7.98 1.36
C PHE A 410 -19.38 -8.95 2.06
N THR A 411 -18.09 -8.85 1.76
CA THR A 411 -17.02 -9.63 2.37
C THR A 411 -16.13 -8.71 3.20
N PRO A 412 -16.27 -8.66 4.55
CA PRO A 412 -15.55 -7.71 5.39
C PRO A 412 -14.01 -7.79 5.28
N SER A 413 -13.45 -8.96 5.07
CA SER A 413 -12.01 -9.16 4.88
C SER A 413 -11.50 -8.49 3.61
N ARG A 414 -12.27 -8.50 2.52
CA ARG A 414 -11.95 -7.91 1.23
C ARG A 414 -12.42 -6.46 1.12
N ASP A 415 -13.72 -6.22 1.38
CA ASP A 415 -14.39 -4.96 1.06
C ASP A 415 -14.29 -3.92 2.17
N ARG A 416 -13.94 -4.37 3.41
CA ARG A 416 -13.83 -3.57 4.63
C ARG A 416 -15.13 -2.93 5.09
N VAL A 417 -15.93 -2.37 4.19
CA VAL A 417 -17.23 -1.76 4.47
C VAL A 417 -18.23 -2.05 3.36
N VAL A 418 -19.48 -2.18 3.72
CA VAL A 418 -20.62 -2.08 2.82
C VAL A 418 -21.25 -0.70 2.97
N ARG A 419 -21.65 -0.08 1.88
CA ARG A 419 -22.32 1.21 1.87
C ARG A 419 -23.79 1.04 1.69
N ILE A 420 -24.54 1.74 2.52
CA ILE A 420 -26.00 1.82 2.40
C ILE A 420 -26.30 3.19 1.80
N ARG A 421 -26.86 3.19 0.59
CA ARG A 421 -27.23 4.39 -0.15
C ARG A 421 -28.71 4.68 0.03
N TYR A 422 -29.04 5.96 0.21
CA TYR A 422 -30.40 6.43 0.43
C TYR A 422 -30.55 7.87 -0.08
N GLU A 423 -31.77 8.34 -0.25
CA GLU A 423 -32.07 9.71 -0.72
C GLU A 423 -32.69 10.55 0.41
N ARG A 424 -32.42 11.85 0.41
CA ARG A 424 -33.04 12.83 1.31
C ARG A 424 -33.52 14.02 0.52
N GLU A 425 -34.62 14.62 0.97
CA GLU A 425 -35.15 15.86 0.44
C GLU A 425 -34.61 17.11 1.14
N SER A 426 -34.04 16.94 2.35
CA SER A 426 -33.52 18.06 3.15
C SER A 426 -32.29 17.67 3.96
N ALA A 427 -31.53 18.69 4.43
CA ALA A 427 -30.46 18.50 5.40
C ALA A 427 -30.99 17.91 6.73
N GLY A 428 -30.16 17.12 7.42
CA GLY A 428 -30.49 16.59 8.74
C GLY A 428 -29.95 15.22 9.06
N ALA A 429 -30.29 14.74 10.25
CA ALA A 429 -29.85 13.46 10.77
C ALA A 429 -30.56 12.28 10.09
N THR A 430 -29.79 11.24 9.77
CA THR A 430 -30.29 9.95 9.35
C THR A 430 -29.87 8.89 10.34
N ARG A 431 -30.77 7.99 10.65
CA ARG A 431 -30.52 6.81 11.46
C ARG A 431 -30.77 5.55 10.64
N ILE A 432 -29.76 4.65 10.65
CA ILE A 432 -29.90 3.34 10.00
C ILE A 432 -29.78 2.27 11.08
N ARG A 433 -30.80 1.42 11.18
CA ARG A 433 -30.80 0.26 12.06
C ARG A 433 -30.41 -0.97 11.28
N ILE A 434 -29.42 -1.70 11.75
CA ILE A 434 -29.03 -3.02 11.24
C ILE A 434 -29.67 -4.08 12.12
N LEU A 435 -30.29 -5.06 11.49
CA LEU A 435 -31.03 -6.15 12.12
C LEU A 435 -30.51 -7.49 11.58
N ASP A 436 -30.44 -8.51 12.42
CA ASP A 436 -30.12 -9.87 11.98
C ASP A 436 -31.34 -10.54 11.30
N PHE A 437 -31.16 -11.78 10.88
CA PHE A 437 -32.26 -12.55 10.22
C PHE A 437 -33.47 -12.77 11.12
N GLU A 438 -33.30 -12.75 12.45
CA GLU A 438 -34.40 -12.85 13.43
C GLU A 438 -35.00 -11.48 13.78
N MET A 439 -34.61 -10.41 13.04
CA MET A 439 -35.04 -9.02 13.25
C MET A 439 -34.58 -8.42 14.59
N ARG A 440 -33.57 -9.01 15.21
CA ARG A 440 -32.96 -8.43 16.41
C ARG A 440 -32.02 -7.29 16.01
N HIS A 441 -32.07 -6.20 16.77
CA HIS A 441 -31.20 -5.06 16.55
C HIS A 441 -29.73 -5.41 16.83
N VAL A 442 -28.87 -5.16 15.87
CA VAL A 442 -27.44 -5.46 15.92
C VAL A 442 -26.60 -4.17 16.07
N ARG A 443 -26.89 -3.16 15.27
CA ARG A 443 -26.18 -1.90 15.28
C ARG A 443 -27.04 -0.74 14.80
N THR A 444 -26.76 0.47 15.32
CA THR A 444 -27.30 1.72 14.79
C THR A 444 -26.17 2.55 14.21
N LEU A 445 -26.31 2.95 12.95
CA LEU A 445 -25.46 3.92 12.28
C LEU A 445 -26.17 5.28 12.29
N ARG A 446 -25.37 6.37 12.36
CA ARG A 446 -25.87 7.74 12.34
C ARG A 446 -25.03 8.57 11.38
N ALA A 447 -25.67 9.41 10.60
CA ALA A 447 -25.04 10.38 9.72
C ALA A 447 -25.79 11.69 9.73
N GLU A 448 -25.08 12.76 9.54
CA GLU A 448 -25.61 14.11 9.29
C GLU A 448 -25.41 14.41 7.80
N SER A 449 -26.40 15.03 7.17
CA SER A 449 -26.38 15.44 5.79
C SER A 449 -26.49 16.97 5.69
N ASP A 450 -25.64 17.56 4.89
CA ASP A 450 -25.59 19.03 4.70
C ASP A 450 -26.65 19.53 3.70
N GLY A 451 -27.36 18.63 2.98
CA GLY A 451 -28.37 19.01 2.00
C GLY A 451 -29.17 17.85 1.43
N PRO A 452 -30.08 18.14 0.47
CA PRO A 452 -30.86 17.13 -0.24
C PRO A 452 -30.00 16.34 -1.23
N GLY A 453 -30.51 15.18 -1.64
CA GLY A 453 -29.89 14.29 -2.63
C GLY A 453 -29.47 12.94 -2.10
N GLU A 454 -28.71 12.22 -2.90
CA GLU A 454 -28.20 10.89 -2.54
C GLU A 454 -27.14 10.98 -1.45
N GLN A 455 -27.28 10.14 -0.45
CA GLN A 455 -26.40 10.04 0.71
C GLN A 455 -25.91 8.61 0.87
N GLU A 456 -24.79 8.42 1.55
CA GLU A 456 -24.25 7.11 1.85
C GLU A 456 -23.77 7.02 3.30
N ILE A 457 -23.95 5.85 3.91
CA ILE A 457 -23.33 5.52 5.19
C ILE A 457 -22.65 4.16 5.10
N ALA A 458 -21.46 4.04 5.69
CA ALA A 458 -20.69 2.82 5.67
C ALA A 458 -20.93 1.98 6.93
N TRP A 459 -20.98 0.65 6.75
CA TRP A 459 -21.02 -0.35 7.81
C TRP A 459 -19.90 -1.38 7.60
N ASP A 460 -19.16 -1.69 8.66
CA ASP A 460 -18.01 -2.57 8.68
C ASP A 460 -18.31 -4.04 9.01
N GLY A 461 -19.61 -4.41 9.09
CA GLY A 461 -20.03 -5.77 9.43
C GLY A 461 -19.90 -6.13 10.92
N THR A 462 -19.71 -5.13 11.81
CA THR A 462 -19.63 -5.36 13.25
C THR A 462 -20.92 -4.97 13.98
N ASP A 463 -21.12 -5.52 15.18
CA ASP A 463 -22.17 -5.13 16.11
C ASP A 463 -21.86 -3.82 16.84
N SER A 464 -22.74 -3.43 17.77
CA SER A 464 -22.56 -2.22 18.61
C SER A 464 -21.37 -2.31 19.56
N GLY A 465 -20.83 -3.49 19.82
CA GLY A 465 -19.64 -3.75 20.63
C GLY A 465 -18.35 -3.81 19.81
N GLY A 466 -18.42 -3.70 18.46
CA GLY A 466 -17.27 -3.82 17.56
C GLY A 466 -16.88 -5.26 17.25
N LEU A 467 -17.68 -6.26 17.63
CA LEU A 467 -17.45 -7.66 17.30
C LEU A 467 -17.95 -7.94 15.88
N ARG A 468 -17.15 -8.69 15.09
CA ARG A 468 -17.55 -9.17 13.76
C ARG A 468 -18.79 -10.06 13.85
N LEU A 469 -19.68 -9.85 12.93
CA LEU A 469 -20.90 -10.64 12.83
C LEU A 469 -20.68 -11.88 11.96
N PRO A 470 -21.38 -12.99 12.24
CA PRO A 470 -21.27 -14.20 11.44
C PRO A 470 -21.86 -14.02 10.03
N ASN A 471 -21.45 -14.90 9.11
CA ASN A 471 -22.03 -14.99 7.78
C ASN A 471 -23.55 -15.13 7.83
N GLY A 472 -24.25 -14.36 7.01
CA GLY A 472 -25.70 -14.37 7.01
C GLY A 472 -26.34 -13.18 6.33
N THR A 473 -27.66 -13.21 6.27
CA THR A 473 -28.44 -12.07 5.76
C THR A 473 -28.77 -11.12 6.89
N TYR A 474 -28.43 -9.86 6.70
CA TYR A 474 -28.80 -8.76 7.59
C TYR A 474 -29.77 -7.84 6.88
N PHE A 475 -30.72 -7.30 7.62
CA PHE A 475 -31.64 -6.29 7.14
C PHE A 475 -31.22 -4.93 7.65
N TYR A 476 -31.50 -3.89 6.89
CA TYR A 476 -31.32 -2.53 7.36
C TYR A 476 -32.57 -1.69 7.10
N GLU A 477 -32.82 -0.74 7.98
CA GLU A 477 -33.89 0.24 7.88
C GLU A 477 -33.30 1.64 8.02
N VAL A 478 -33.47 2.43 6.98
CA VAL A 478 -33.04 3.83 6.91
C VAL A 478 -34.23 4.70 7.30
N GLU A 479 -34.09 5.50 8.35
CA GLU A 479 -35.07 6.47 8.75
C GLU A 479 -34.70 7.85 8.19
N THR A 480 -35.44 8.34 7.22
CA THR A 480 -35.28 9.65 6.59
C THR A 480 -36.53 10.52 6.74
N ASP A 481 -36.47 11.75 6.28
CA ASP A 481 -37.61 12.68 6.17
C ASP A 481 -38.73 12.19 5.24
N GLN A 482 -38.43 11.26 4.34
CA GLN A 482 -39.42 10.62 3.43
C GLN A 482 -40.07 9.37 4.02
N GLY A 483 -39.67 8.96 5.24
CA GLY A 483 -40.11 7.73 5.86
C GLY A 483 -39.03 6.62 5.81
N PRO A 484 -39.40 5.42 6.32
CA PRO A 484 -38.45 4.33 6.41
C PRO A 484 -38.27 3.62 5.06
N ALA A 485 -37.01 3.55 4.58
CA ALA A 485 -36.59 2.69 3.48
C ALA A 485 -35.87 1.45 4.02
N ARG A 486 -36.00 0.30 3.35
CA ARG A 486 -35.46 -0.97 3.83
C ARG A 486 -34.72 -1.73 2.75
N GLY A 487 -33.69 -2.44 3.16
CA GLY A 487 -32.92 -3.31 2.30
C GLY A 487 -32.29 -4.48 3.04
N LYS A 488 -31.48 -5.25 2.32
CA LYS A 488 -30.77 -6.41 2.87
C LYS A 488 -29.31 -6.39 2.45
N ILE A 489 -28.47 -6.98 3.29
CA ILE A 489 -27.04 -7.19 3.04
C ILE A 489 -26.77 -8.67 3.27
N LEU A 490 -26.14 -9.32 2.32
CA LEU A 490 -25.61 -10.67 2.48
C LEU A 490 -24.14 -10.53 2.89
N LEU A 491 -23.82 -10.87 4.14
CA LEU A 491 -22.47 -10.86 4.69
C LEU A 491 -21.88 -12.27 4.53
N ILE A 492 -20.72 -12.34 3.88
CA ILE A 492 -19.96 -13.57 3.61
C ILE A 492 -18.48 -13.24 3.85
N ASP A 493 -17.86 -13.91 4.84
CA ASP A 493 -16.43 -13.73 5.17
C ASP A 493 -15.72 -15.08 5.20
#